data_f1e269820006adba47ee345d8df9b931
#
_entry.id   f1e269820006adba47ee345d8df9b931
#
_cell.length_a   1.000
_cell.length_b   1.000
_cell.length_c   1.000
_cell.angle_alpha   90.00
_cell.angle_beta   90.00
_cell.angle_gamma   90.00
#
_symmetry.space_group_name_H-M   'P 1'
#
loop_
_entity.id
_entity.type
_entity.pdbx_description
1 polymer ?
#
loop_
_entity_poly.entity_id
_entity_poly.type
_entity_poly.pdbx_seq_one_letter_code
_entity_poly.pdbx_strand_id
1 'polypeptide(L)'
;IDELWGLDPSEELSEMARKVADSEQMEVNFISSGAEEISLPDDHFDSVLVTYTMCTIPEVIRANGEIRRVLKNGGKMIFCEHGEAPDENIRKWQKRINPIWGKFAGGCNINRKIPSLIEDSGFDIIELEEMYLPSTPKIAGYNYWGYAVAK
;
A
#
# COMPACT_ATOMS: atom_id res chain seq x y z
N ILE A 1 -18.44 9.44 -4.57
CA ILE A 1 -17.19 9.33 -5.35
C ILE A 1 -17.57 9.72 -6.77
N ASP A 2 -16.93 10.77 -7.29
CA ASP A 2 -17.22 11.28 -8.64
C ASP A 2 -16.37 10.56 -9.69
N GLU A 3 -15.17 10.11 -9.32
CA GLU A 3 -14.23 9.42 -10.17
C GLU A 3 -13.44 8.39 -9.36
N LEU A 4 -13.29 7.18 -9.90
CA LEU A 4 -12.54 6.11 -9.27
C LEU A 4 -11.48 5.55 -10.23
N TRP A 5 -10.25 5.37 -9.73
CA TRP A 5 -9.14 4.80 -10.47
C TRP A 5 -8.55 3.61 -9.73
N GLY A 6 -8.26 2.54 -10.45
CA GLY A 6 -7.49 1.40 -9.99
C GLY A 6 -6.12 1.39 -10.65
N LEU A 7 -5.07 1.15 -9.88
CA LEU A 7 -3.71 1.03 -10.39
C LEU A 7 -3.10 -0.30 -9.93
N ASP A 8 -2.70 -1.11 -10.88
CA ASP A 8 -1.98 -2.36 -10.65
C ASP A 8 -1.09 -2.69 -11.85
N PRO A 9 0.17 -3.10 -11.66
CA PRO A 9 1.05 -3.50 -12.77
C PRO A 9 0.64 -4.83 -13.42
N SER A 10 -0.21 -5.64 -12.77
CA SER A 10 -0.74 -6.88 -13.32
C SER A 10 -1.99 -6.62 -14.15
N GLU A 11 -1.88 -6.85 -15.45
CA GLU A 11 -3.03 -6.76 -16.37
C GLU A 11 -4.10 -7.80 -16.00
N GLU A 12 -3.69 -8.98 -15.53
CA GLU A 12 -4.56 -10.06 -15.11
C GLU A 12 -5.41 -9.67 -13.88
N LEU A 13 -4.80 -9.02 -12.88
CA LEU A 13 -5.52 -8.50 -11.71
C LEU A 13 -6.44 -7.33 -12.10
N SER A 14 -5.99 -6.45 -12.99
CA SER A 14 -6.81 -5.37 -13.53
C SER A 14 -8.04 -5.89 -14.28
N GLU A 15 -7.91 -6.96 -15.07
CA GLU A 15 -9.06 -7.61 -15.71
C GLU A 15 -10.04 -8.24 -14.72
N MET A 16 -9.53 -8.86 -13.67
CA MET A 16 -10.39 -9.39 -12.60
C MET A 16 -11.13 -8.25 -11.89
N ALA A 17 -10.45 -7.16 -11.58
CA ALA A 17 -11.04 -5.98 -10.96
C ALA A 17 -12.12 -5.33 -11.85
N ARG A 18 -11.90 -5.25 -13.18
CA ARG A 18 -12.92 -4.78 -14.15
C ARG A 18 -14.19 -5.62 -14.08
N LYS A 19 -14.07 -6.94 -14.08
CA LYS A 19 -15.23 -7.83 -13.97
C LYS A 19 -16.03 -7.61 -12.69
N VAL A 20 -15.35 -7.34 -11.58
CA VAL A 20 -16.02 -7.02 -10.31
C VAL A 20 -16.70 -5.65 -10.41
N ALA A 21 -16.01 -4.63 -10.93
CA ALA A 21 -16.56 -3.29 -11.12
C ALA A 21 -17.84 -3.33 -12.00
N ASP A 22 -17.79 -4.07 -13.10
CA ASP A 22 -18.94 -4.27 -14.00
C ASP A 22 -20.11 -4.96 -13.29
N SER A 23 -19.84 -5.97 -12.48
CA SER A 23 -20.89 -6.70 -11.73
C SER A 23 -21.55 -5.82 -10.67
N GLU A 24 -20.80 -4.88 -10.09
CA GLU A 24 -21.27 -3.92 -9.08
C GLU A 24 -21.78 -2.60 -9.71
N GLN A 25 -21.79 -2.50 -11.04
CA GLN A 25 -22.17 -1.30 -11.79
C GLN A 25 -21.36 -0.05 -11.39
N MET A 26 -20.07 -0.23 -11.12
CA MET A 26 -19.14 0.83 -10.77
C MET A 26 -18.33 1.26 -12.00
N GLU A 27 -18.29 2.55 -12.27
CA GLU A 27 -17.36 3.11 -13.27
C GLU A 27 -15.97 3.27 -12.64
N VAL A 28 -15.00 2.50 -13.16
CA VAL A 28 -13.61 2.52 -12.67
C VAL A 28 -12.65 2.66 -13.86
N ASN A 29 -11.79 3.65 -13.81
CA ASN A 29 -10.67 3.80 -14.73
C ASN A 29 -9.50 2.93 -14.24
N PHE A 30 -8.78 2.28 -15.14
CA PHE A 30 -7.65 1.42 -14.76
C PHE A 30 -6.36 1.85 -15.44
N ILE A 31 -5.28 1.91 -14.66
CA ILE A 31 -3.91 2.12 -15.12
C ILE A 31 -3.12 0.84 -14.85
N SER A 32 -2.61 0.21 -15.91
CA SER A 32 -1.73 -0.96 -15.81
C SER A 32 -0.26 -0.51 -15.75
N SER A 33 0.16 0.01 -14.60
CA SER A 33 1.55 0.43 -14.34
C SER A 33 1.92 0.26 -12.86
N GLY A 34 3.22 0.31 -12.57
CA GLY A 34 3.70 0.38 -11.19
C GLY A 34 3.39 1.75 -10.57
N ALA A 35 3.25 1.78 -9.25
CA ALA A 35 2.98 3.00 -8.51
C ALA A 35 4.18 3.97 -8.47
N GLU A 36 5.36 3.53 -8.92
CA GLU A 36 6.56 4.34 -9.05
C GLU A 36 6.49 5.40 -10.17
N GLU A 37 5.47 5.29 -11.04
CA GLU A 37 5.22 6.26 -12.12
C GLU A 37 3.72 6.27 -12.45
N ILE A 38 2.99 7.22 -11.87
CA ILE A 38 1.54 7.37 -12.06
C ILE A 38 1.29 8.36 -13.21
N SER A 39 0.75 7.87 -14.32
CA SER A 39 0.48 8.67 -15.53
C SER A 39 -0.75 9.57 -15.40
N LEU A 40 -0.83 10.33 -14.32
CA LEU A 40 -1.89 11.29 -14.03
C LEU A 40 -1.28 12.63 -13.58
N PRO A 41 -2.01 13.75 -13.74
CA PRO A 41 -1.52 15.06 -13.34
C PRO A 41 -1.34 15.18 -11.81
N ASP A 42 -0.60 16.20 -11.41
CA ASP A 42 -0.49 16.61 -10.01
C ASP A 42 -1.85 17.07 -9.48
N ASP A 43 -2.04 17.00 -8.17
CA ASP A 43 -3.23 17.52 -7.48
C ASP A 43 -4.56 17.00 -8.06
N HIS A 44 -4.61 15.73 -8.44
CA HIS A 44 -5.78 15.13 -9.11
C HIS A 44 -6.78 14.53 -8.12
N PHE A 45 -6.32 13.78 -7.13
CA PHE A 45 -7.16 13.01 -6.21
C PHE A 45 -7.38 13.67 -4.85
N ASP A 46 -8.57 13.49 -4.29
CA ASP A 46 -8.87 13.87 -2.91
C ASP A 46 -8.35 12.83 -1.91
N SER A 47 -8.28 11.56 -2.34
CA SER A 47 -7.76 10.47 -1.53
C SER A 47 -7.17 9.33 -2.37
N VAL A 48 -6.19 8.64 -1.83
CA VAL A 48 -5.61 7.41 -2.37
C VAL A 48 -5.72 6.33 -1.31
N LEU A 49 -6.20 5.14 -1.68
CA LEU A 49 -6.23 3.96 -0.82
C LEU A 49 -5.11 3.00 -1.23
N VAL A 50 -4.29 2.59 -0.26
CA VAL A 50 -3.18 1.66 -0.44
C VAL A 50 -3.37 0.47 0.49
N THR A 51 -3.47 -0.74 -0.09
CA THR A 51 -3.72 -1.95 0.71
C THR A 51 -2.82 -3.10 0.29
N TYR A 52 -2.02 -3.61 1.23
CA TYR A 52 -1.12 -4.76 1.04
C TYR A 52 -0.21 -4.67 -0.20
N THR A 53 0.23 -3.47 -0.55
CA THR A 53 1.08 -3.20 -1.71
C THR A 53 2.45 -2.64 -1.33
N MET A 54 2.53 -1.82 -0.28
CA MET A 54 3.80 -1.24 0.17
C MET A 54 4.84 -2.30 0.54
N CYS A 55 4.42 -3.50 0.92
CA CYS A 55 5.33 -4.60 1.21
C CYS A 55 6.01 -5.15 -0.05
N THR A 56 5.41 -4.99 -1.22
CA THR A 56 5.84 -5.60 -2.49
C THR A 56 6.51 -4.61 -3.44
N ILE A 57 6.07 -3.35 -3.47
CA ILE A 57 6.63 -2.31 -4.36
C ILE A 57 8.14 -2.18 -4.15
N PRO A 58 9.00 -2.35 -5.18
CA PRO A 58 10.45 -2.27 -5.04
C PRO A 58 10.92 -0.91 -4.53
N GLU A 59 10.53 0.17 -5.20
CA GLU A 59 10.91 1.55 -4.88
C GLU A 59 9.78 2.29 -4.15
N VAL A 60 9.38 1.75 -2.98
CA VAL A 60 8.22 2.24 -2.22
C VAL A 60 8.28 3.74 -1.88
N ILE A 61 9.45 4.30 -1.62
CA ILE A 61 9.61 5.74 -1.36
C ILE A 61 9.26 6.55 -2.61
N ARG A 62 9.67 6.09 -3.79
CA ARG A 62 9.32 6.72 -5.06
C ARG A 62 7.82 6.61 -5.33
N ALA A 63 7.23 5.42 -5.11
CA ALA A 63 5.80 5.20 -5.25
C ALA A 63 4.98 6.11 -4.32
N ASN A 64 5.36 6.20 -3.06
CA ASN A 64 4.71 7.12 -2.12
C ASN A 64 4.91 8.60 -2.53
N GLY A 65 6.04 8.95 -3.14
CA GLY A 65 6.27 10.27 -3.74
C GLY A 65 5.30 10.59 -4.87
N GLU A 66 5.02 9.61 -5.74
CA GLU A 66 4.02 9.73 -6.81
C GLU A 66 2.60 9.83 -6.23
N ILE A 67 2.27 9.02 -5.22
CA ILE A 67 0.99 9.15 -4.50
C ILE A 67 0.84 10.56 -3.94
N ARG A 68 1.90 11.12 -3.33
CA ARG A 68 1.87 12.49 -2.81
C ARG A 68 1.67 13.52 -3.92
N ARG A 69 2.31 13.33 -5.08
CA ARG A 69 2.19 14.22 -6.24
C ARG A 69 0.78 14.29 -6.80
N VAL A 70 0.12 13.13 -6.92
CA VAL A 70 -1.25 13.07 -7.46
C VAL A 70 -2.34 13.42 -6.45
N LEU A 71 -2.02 13.48 -5.15
CA LEU A 71 -2.95 13.95 -4.13
C LEU A 71 -3.04 15.48 -4.15
N LYS A 72 -4.26 16.01 -4.08
CA LYS A 72 -4.52 17.44 -3.85
C LYS A 72 -3.93 17.89 -2.52
N ASN A 73 -3.70 19.19 -2.39
CA ASN A 73 -3.30 19.77 -1.11
C ASN A 73 -4.33 19.43 -0.01
N GLY A 74 -3.88 18.80 1.06
CA GLY A 74 -4.73 18.28 2.12
C GLY A 74 -5.44 16.95 1.80
N GLY A 75 -5.16 16.35 0.65
CA GLY A 75 -5.63 15.02 0.28
C GLY A 75 -5.07 13.94 1.20
N LYS A 76 -5.75 12.81 1.27
CA LYS A 76 -5.46 11.75 2.24
C LYS A 76 -4.93 10.49 1.57
N MET A 77 -3.84 9.97 2.08
CA MET A 77 -3.43 8.58 1.84
C MET A 77 -4.01 7.70 2.95
N ILE A 78 -4.97 6.86 2.61
CA ILE A 78 -5.56 5.85 3.50
C ILE A 78 -4.78 4.56 3.27
N PHE A 79 -4.37 3.89 4.33
CA PHE A 79 -3.55 2.67 4.18
C PHE A 79 -4.01 1.54 5.09
N CYS A 80 -3.82 0.31 4.61
CA CYS A 80 -3.93 -0.92 5.38
C CYS A 80 -2.84 -1.88 4.90
N GLU A 81 -1.81 -2.07 5.71
CA GLU A 81 -0.59 -2.78 5.32
C GLU A 81 -0.11 -3.71 6.40
N HIS A 82 0.53 -4.82 6.04
CA HIS A 82 1.27 -5.62 6.99
C HIS A 82 2.76 -5.24 7.00
N GLY A 83 3.43 -5.47 8.12
CA GLY A 83 4.84 -5.11 8.22
C GLY A 83 5.57 -5.65 9.44
N GLU A 84 6.62 -4.95 9.86
CA GLU A 84 7.47 -5.35 10.98
C GLU A 84 6.67 -5.43 12.29
N ALA A 85 6.75 -6.56 12.97
CA ALA A 85 6.07 -6.77 14.25
C ALA A 85 6.78 -6.05 15.41
N PRO A 86 6.06 -5.64 16.47
CA PRO A 86 6.65 -4.99 17.65
C PRO A 86 7.48 -5.95 18.51
N ASP A 87 7.14 -7.23 18.51
CA ASP A 87 7.85 -8.25 19.30
C ASP A 87 9.24 -8.53 18.76
N GLU A 88 10.27 -8.36 19.57
CA GLU A 88 11.68 -8.55 19.17
C GLU A 88 11.94 -9.93 18.58
N ASN A 89 11.38 -10.97 19.19
CA ASN A 89 11.55 -12.35 18.72
C ASN A 89 10.90 -12.55 17.33
N ILE A 90 9.72 -11.96 17.11
CA ILE A 90 9.04 -12.03 15.81
C ILE A 90 9.84 -11.26 14.76
N ARG A 91 10.33 -10.05 15.07
CA ARG A 91 11.21 -9.27 14.17
C ARG A 91 12.47 -10.03 13.76
N LYS A 92 13.11 -10.71 14.72
CA LYS A 92 14.30 -11.54 14.39
C LYS A 92 13.95 -12.64 13.40
N TRP A 93 12.79 -13.28 13.55
CA TRP A 93 12.30 -14.27 12.62
C TRP A 93 11.92 -13.66 11.27
N GLN A 94 11.19 -12.54 11.25
CA GLN A 94 10.88 -11.82 10.03
C GLN A 94 12.13 -11.49 9.22
N LYS A 95 13.15 -10.90 9.86
CA LYS A 95 14.44 -10.59 9.19
C LYS A 95 15.13 -11.83 8.63
N ARG A 96 15.08 -12.96 9.35
CA ARG A 96 15.73 -14.19 8.93
C ARG A 96 15.08 -14.85 7.74
N ILE A 97 13.74 -14.85 7.69
CA ILE A 97 12.99 -15.52 6.62
C ILE A 97 12.68 -14.61 5.43
N ASN A 98 12.72 -13.29 5.60
CA ASN A 98 12.35 -12.33 4.55
C ASN A 98 13.03 -12.58 3.19
N PRO A 99 14.34 -12.90 3.10
CA PRO A 99 14.99 -13.16 1.81
C PRO A 99 14.43 -14.38 1.07
N ILE A 100 13.89 -15.36 1.82
CA ILE A 100 13.29 -16.57 1.26
C ILE A 100 11.81 -16.28 0.97
N TRP A 101 11.12 -15.62 1.90
CA TRP A 101 9.72 -15.26 1.81
C TRP A 101 9.42 -14.49 0.52
N GLY A 102 10.16 -13.43 0.22
CA GLY A 102 9.97 -12.61 -0.97
C GLY A 102 10.01 -13.39 -2.28
N LYS A 103 10.82 -14.48 -2.36
CA LYS A 103 10.90 -15.33 -3.55
C LYS A 103 9.60 -16.13 -3.82
N PHE A 104 8.89 -16.50 -2.77
CA PHE A 104 7.67 -17.31 -2.85
C PHE A 104 6.39 -16.48 -2.73
N ALA A 105 6.50 -15.27 -2.18
CA ALA A 105 5.38 -14.37 -1.91
C ALA A 105 5.38 -13.12 -2.83
N GLY A 106 5.75 -13.29 -4.10
CA GLY A 106 5.64 -12.23 -5.11
C GLY A 106 6.43 -10.95 -4.81
N GLY A 107 7.57 -11.06 -4.12
CA GLY A 107 8.39 -9.90 -3.74
C GLY A 107 8.01 -9.25 -2.40
N CYS A 108 7.01 -9.79 -1.70
CA CYS A 108 6.56 -9.26 -0.41
C CYS A 108 7.67 -9.27 0.66
N ASN A 109 7.79 -8.15 1.37
CA ASN A 109 8.73 -7.94 2.48
C ASN A 109 7.95 -7.77 3.79
N ILE A 110 7.90 -8.84 4.60
CA ILE A 110 7.15 -8.86 5.87
C ILE A 110 7.79 -8.05 7.00
N ASN A 111 8.97 -7.51 6.79
CA ASN A 111 9.76 -6.78 7.78
C ASN A 111 9.88 -5.28 7.47
N ARG A 112 9.03 -4.74 6.60
CA ARG A 112 8.99 -3.30 6.33
C ARG A 112 8.39 -2.53 7.50
N LYS A 113 9.02 -1.41 7.85
CA LYS A 113 8.51 -0.46 8.85
C LYS A 113 7.54 0.49 8.18
N ILE A 114 6.30 0.09 8.06
CA ILE A 114 5.28 0.85 7.30
C ILE A 114 5.14 2.30 7.76
N PRO A 115 5.03 2.62 9.07
CA PRO A 115 4.96 4.02 9.50
C PRO A 115 6.17 4.84 9.07
N SER A 116 7.39 4.30 9.24
CA SER A 116 8.61 5.01 8.82
C SER A 116 8.64 5.25 7.30
N LEU A 117 8.22 4.28 6.48
CA LEU A 117 8.16 4.45 5.03
C LEU A 117 7.20 5.57 4.61
N ILE A 118 6.07 5.69 5.28
CA ILE A 118 5.09 6.74 5.04
C ILE A 118 5.68 8.10 5.41
N GLU A 119 6.27 8.23 6.60
CA GLU A 119 6.87 9.47 7.10
C GLU A 119 8.08 9.92 6.27
N ASP A 120 8.96 8.98 5.89
CA ASP A 120 10.14 9.21 5.06
C ASP A 120 9.77 9.66 3.63
N SER A 121 8.55 9.34 3.19
CA SER A 121 7.99 9.76 1.90
C SER A 121 7.33 11.15 1.93
N GLY A 122 7.39 11.86 3.06
CA GLY A 122 6.88 13.23 3.20
C GLY A 122 5.40 13.31 3.56
N PHE A 123 4.88 12.31 4.27
CA PHE A 123 3.55 12.33 4.86
C PHE A 123 3.61 12.50 6.38
N ASP A 124 2.60 13.13 6.96
CA ASP A 124 2.30 13.11 8.39
C ASP A 124 1.18 12.11 8.65
N ILE A 125 1.45 11.10 9.49
CA ILE A 125 0.43 10.13 9.91
C ILE A 125 -0.47 10.81 10.93
N ILE A 126 -1.75 10.91 10.62
CA ILE A 126 -2.76 11.56 11.47
C ILE A 126 -3.46 10.52 12.35
N GLU A 127 -3.71 9.34 11.81
CA GLU A 127 -4.33 8.22 12.52
C GLU A 127 -3.56 6.95 12.20
N LEU A 128 -3.22 6.20 13.24
CA LEU A 128 -2.52 4.92 13.12
C LEU A 128 -3.11 3.95 14.14
N GLU A 129 -3.61 2.86 13.66
CA GLU A 129 -3.95 1.69 14.46
C GLU A 129 -3.10 0.51 14.01
N GLU A 130 -2.81 -0.38 14.96
CA GLU A 130 -1.95 -1.53 14.70
C GLU A 130 -2.36 -2.73 15.54
N MET A 131 -2.35 -3.92 14.94
CA MET A 131 -2.67 -5.16 15.64
C MET A 131 -2.14 -6.40 14.95
N TYR A 132 -2.08 -7.48 15.69
CA TYR A 132 -2.02 -8.82 15.11
C TYR A 132 -3.40 -9.25 14.62
N LEU A 133 -3.51 -9.63 13.35
CA LEU A 133 -4.74 -10.20 12.83
C LEU A 133 -5.07 -11.53 13.53
N PRO A 134 -6.32 -11.71 13.98
CA PRO A 134 -6.77 -12.99 14.54
C PRO A 134 -6.57 -14.13 13.56
N SER A 135 -6.21 -15.30 14.07
CA SER A 135 -6.02 -16.54 13.28
C SER A 135 -4.93 -16.48 12.22
N THR A 136 -4.06 -15.47 12.24
CA THR A 136 -2.92 -15.34 11.32
C THR A 136 -1.61 -15.60 12.06
N PRO A 137 -0.63 -16.33 11.47
CA PRO A 137 0.68 -16.49 12.07
C PRO A 137 1.32 -15.14 12.39
N LYS A 138 1.77 -14.93 13.62
CA LYS A 138 2.33 -13.65 14.09
C LYS A 138 3.43 -13.08 13.19
N ILE A 139 4.18 -13.95 12.53
CA ILE A 139 5.29 -13.57 11.66
C ILE A 139 4.85 -12.78 10.42
N ALA A 140 3.61 -12.96 9.94
CA ALA A 140 3.04 -12.29 8.79
C ALA A 140 1.76 -11.50 9.11
N GLY A 141 1.30 -11.55 10.36
CA GLY A 141 -0.01 -11.05 10.74
C GLY A 141 -0.04 -9.71 11.45
N TYR A 142 1.09 -8.98 11.56
CA TYR A 142 1.08 -7.66 12.17
C TYR A 142 0.70 -6.60 11.13
N ASN A 143 -0.35 -5.85 11.40
CA ASN A 143 -0.96 -4.91 10.47
C ASN A 143 -1.01 -3.50 11.05
N TYR A 144 -0.94 -2.55 10.14
CA TYR A 144 -1.03 -1.12 10.33
C TYR A 144 -2.13 -0.57 9.44
N TRP A 145 -3.03 0.25 9.96
CA TRP A 145 -4.00 0.96 9.15
C TRP A 145 -4.28 2.34 9.73
N GLY A 146 -4.72 3.22 8.87
CA GLY A 146 -4.98 4.60 9.24
C GLY A 146 -4.96 5.50 8.01
N TYR A 147 -4.67 6.78 8.26
CA TYR A 147 -4.47 7.72 7.18
C TYR A 147 -3.38 8.74 7.49
N ALA A 148 -2.79 9.23 6.41
CA ALA A 148 -1.75 10.25 6.43
C ALA A 148 -2.08 11.37 5.46
N VAL A 149 -1.52 12.57 5.68
CA VAL A 149 -1.63 13.73 4.80
C VAL A 149 -0.25 14.16 4.32
N ALA A 150 -0.18 14.74 3.12
CA ALA A 150 1.08 15.29 2.60
C ALA A 150 1.55 16.47 3.46
N LYS A 151 2.89 16.52 3.74
CA LYS A 151 3.54 17.64 4.41
C LYS A 151 3.61 18.85 3.51
#